data_bc95c6cc4e37a60769c3122402c167cb
#
_entry.id   bc95c6cc4e37a60769c3122402c167cb
#
_cell.length_a   1.000
_cell.length_b   1.000
_cell.length_c   1.000
_cell.angle_alpha   90.00
_cell.angle_beta   90.00
_cell.angle_gamma   90.00
#
_symmetry.space_group_name_H-M   'P 1'
#
loop_
_entity.id
_entity.type
_entity.pdbx_description
1 polymer ?
#
loop_
_entity_poly.entity_id
_entity_poly.type
_entity_poly.pdbx_seq_one_letter_code
_entity_poly.pdbx_strand_id
1 'polypeptide(L)'
;MDYKTSGVDIEAGNAFVEKLKNQAPSIGGFGGMFEVPSGYEKPILVSGTDGVGTKINMCRIGNDYTTIGIDLVAMCVNDIITCGAKPLY
;
A
#
# COMPACT_ATOMS: atom_id res chain seq x y z
N MET A 1 3.39 2.87 -31.64
CA MET A 1 2.84 2.48 -30.32
C MET A 1 3.87 2.85 -29.27
N ASP A 2 3.48 3.57 -28.26
CA ASP A 2 4.31 3.93 -27.11
C ASP A 2 3.63 3.47 -25.81
N TYR A 3 4.30 3.60 -24.69
CA TYR A 3 3.74 3.20 -23.39
C TYR A 3 2.45 3.93 -23.05
N LYS A 4 2.38 5.23 -23.35
CA LYS A 4 1.22 6.06 -23.01
C LYS A 4 -0.04 5.64 -23.78
N THR A 5 0.09 5.37 -25.08
CA THR A 5 -1.04 4.88 -25.89
C THR A 5 -1.50 3.47 -25.51
N SER A 6 -0.61 2.66 -24.92
CA SER A 6 -0.98 1.34 -24.36
C SER A 6 -1.47 1.40 -22.91
N GLY A 7 -1.69 2.57 -22.35
CA GLY A 7 -2.25 2.75 -21.01
C GLY A 7 -1.22 2.87 -19.90
N VAL A 8 0.07 3.00 -20.22
CA VAL A 8 1.15 3.19 -19.24
C VAL A 8 1.68 4.61 -19.32
N ASP A 9 1.31 5.44 -18.35
CA ASP A 9 1.78 6.82 -18.24
C ASP A 9 2.93 6.90 -17.24
N ILE A 10 4.18 6.89 -17.75
CA ILE A 10 5.39 6.91 -16.92
C ILE A 10 5.53 8.24 -16.17
N GLU A 11 5.17 9.36 -16.79
CA GLU A 11 5.26 10.69 -16.15
C GLU A 11 4.27 10.80 -14.98
N ALA A 12 3.03 10.33 -15.17
CA ALA A 12 2.04 10.28 -14.09
C ALA A 12 2.49 9.36 -12.94
N GLY A 13 3.10 8.23 -13.25
CA GLY A 13 3.69 7.33 -12.27
C GLY A 13 4.80 8.00 -11.46
N ASN A 14 5.72 8.68 -12.12
CA ASN A 14 6.81 9.43 -11.47
C ASN A 14 6.26 10.56 -10.57
N ALA A 15 5.28 11.33 -11.06
CA ALA A 15 4.64 12.37 -10.27
C ALA A 15 3.95 11.82 -9.00
N PHE A 16 3.33 10.64 -9.11
CA PHE A 16 2.74 9.96 -7.97
C PHE A 16 3.80 9.54 -6.95
N VAL A 17 4.93 8.96 -7.40
CA VAL A 17 6.04 8.57 -6.53
C VAL A 17 6.60 9.78 -5.77
N GLU A 18 6.76 10.93 -6.42
CA GLU A 18 7.22 12.15 -5.73
C GLU A 18 6.26 12.61 -4.64
N LYS A 19 4.95 12.48 -4.84
CA LYS A 19 3.97 12.74 -3.77
C LYS A 19 4.12 11.79 -2.60
N LEU A 20 4.37 10.50 -2.87
CA LEU A 20 4.59 9.50 -1.82
C LEU A 20 5.87 9.78 -1.02
N LYS A 21 6.96 10.19 -1.67
CA LYS A 21 8.21 10.55 -1.00
C LYS A 21 8.04 11.67 0.01
N ASN A 22 7.20 12.65 -0.30
CA ASN A 22 6.90 13.75 0.62
C ASN A 22 6.18 13.29 1.89
N GLN A 23 5.37 12.23 1.79
CA GLN A 23 4.63 11.67 2.94
C GLN A 23 5.43 10.60 3.70
N ALA A 24 6.33 9.91 3.00
CA ALA A 24 7.14 8.83 3.54
C ALA A 24 8.60 8.96 3.07
N PRO A 25 9.40 9.85 3.69
CA PRO A 25 10.77 10.14 3.24
C PRO A 25 11.72 8.95 3.27
N SER A 26 11.38 7.89 4.00
CA SER A 26 12.15 6.65 4.05
C SER A 26 11.99 5.75 2.82
N ILE A 27 11.03 6.06 1.95
CA ILE A 27 10.85 5.33 0.69
C ILE A 27 11.97 5.70 -0.28
N GLY A 28 12.66 4.70 -0.80
CA GLY A 28 13.71 4.89 -1.79
C GLY A 28 13.88 3.67 -2.70
N GLY A 29 14.43 3.89 -3.90
CA GLY A 29 14.59 2.83 -4.89
C GLY A 29 13.26 2.23 -5.34
N PHE A 30 13.22 0.92 -5.55
CA PHE A 30 12.03 0.16 -5.93
C PHE A 30 11.46 -0.68 -4.79
N GLY A 31 12.02 -0.60 -3.59
CA GLY A 31 11.59 -1.33 -2.41
C GLY A 31 11.32 -0.42 -1.23
N GLY A 32 10.43 -0.87 -0.35
CA GLY A 32 10.26 -0.27 0.97
C GLY A 32 11.22 -0.91 1.97
N MET A 33 11.75 -0.11 2.89
CA MET A 33 12.59 -0.59 3.97
C MET A 33 11.90 -0.31 5.30
N PHE A 34 11.92 -1.30 6.19
CA PHE A 34 11.38 -1.17 7.53
C PHE A 34 12.31 -1.88 8.51
N GLU A 35 12.70 -1.20 9.58
CA GLU A 35 13.55 -1.78 10.61
C GLU A 35 12.73 -2.72 11.50
N VAL A 36 13.21 -3.95 11.66
CA VAL A 36 12.55 -4.92 12.56
C VAL A 36 12.67 -4.40 14.00
N PRO A 37 11.56 -4.26 14.74
CA PRO A 37 11.59 -3.77 16.11
C PRO A 37 12.48 -4.66 17.01
N SER A 38 13.21 -4.04 17.89
CA SER A 38 14.02 -4.75 18.91
C SER A 38 13.13 -5.32 20.03
N GLY A 39 13.70 -6.19 20.86
CA GLY A 39 13.01 -6.75 22.03
C GLY A 39 12.39 -8.12 21.81
N TYR A 40 12.58 -8.72 20.65
CA TYR A 40 12.14 -10.08 20.34
C TYR A 40 13.33 -11.02 20.23
N GLU A 41 13.29 -12.16 20.93
CA GLU A 41 14.38 -13.16 20.86
C GLU A 41 14.37 -13.91 19.53
N LYS A 42 13.19 -14.27 19.04
CA LYS A 42 12.97 -15.00 17.77
C LYS A 42 11.81 -14.37 17.03
N PRO A 43 12.00 -13.21 16.39
CA PRO A 43 10.93 -12.54 15.70
C PRO A 43 10.43 -13.36 14.51
N ILE A 44 9.11 -13.45 14.37
CA ILE A 44 8.45 -14.01 13.20
C ILE A 44 7.76 -12.87 12.47
N LEU A 45 8.05 -12.72 11.20
CA LEU A 45 7.37 -11.77 10.34
C LEU A 45 6.13 -12.42 9.75
N VAL A 46 4.99 -11.76 9.91
CA VAL A 46 3.73 -12.14 9.27
C VAL A 46 3.43 -11.08 8.22
N SER A 47 3.25 -11.51 6.99
CA SER A 47 2.94 -10.62 5.87
C SER A 47 1.60 -10.98 5.28
N GLY A 48 0.80 -9.97 4.99
CA GLY A 48 -0.47 -10.10 4.29
C GLY A 48 -0.59 -9.03 3.22
N THR A 49 -1.17 -9.39 2.11
CA THR A 49 -1.49 -8.46 1.01
C THR A 49 -2.92 -8.73 0.56
N ASP A 50 -3.72 -7.69 0.56
CA ASP A 50 -5.11 -7.78 0.13
C ASP A 50 -5.51 -6.50 -0.60
N GLY A 51 -6.66 -6.53 -1.24
CA GLY A 51 -7.26 -5.40 -1.92
C GLY A 51 -8.64 -5.09 -1.38
N VAL A 52 -9.23 -4.02 -1.86
CA VAL A 52 -10.59 -3.61 -1.46
C VAL A 52 -11.70 -4.33 -2.26
N GLY A 53 -11.32 -5.22 -3.16
CA GLY A 53 -12.26 -5.97 -3.99
C GLY A 53 -13.11 -5.05 -4.87
N THR A 54 -14.37 -5.44 -5.06
CA THR A 54 -15.31 -4.70 -5.91
C THR A 54 -15.74 -3.33 -5.34
N LYS A 55 -15.39 -3.04 -4.09
CA LYS A 55 -15.66 -1.74 -3.44
C LYS A 55 -15.08 -0.57 -4.24
N ILE A 56 -13.95 -0.77 -4.93
CA ILE A 56 -13.37 0.25 -5.80
C ILE A 56 -14.33 0.72 -6.91
N ASN A 57 -15.22 -0.14 -7.36
CA ASN A 57 -16.24 0.23 -8.35
C ASN A 57 -17.25 1.24 -7.78
N MET A 58 -17.57 1.14 -6.51
CA MET A 58 -18.45 2.11 -5.84
C MET A 58 -17.77 3.48 -5.76
N CYS A 59 -16.47 3.51 -5.43
CA CYS A 59 -15.68 4.74 -5.47
C CYS A 59 -15.68 5.38 -6.86
N ARG A 60 -15.56 4.57 -7.90
CA ARG A 60 -15.59 5.03 -9.30
C ARG A 60 -16.95 5.61 -9.68
N ILE A 61 -18.05 4.95 -9.31
CA ILE A 61 -19.40 5.39 -9.58
C ILE A 61 -19.71 6.70 -8.84
N GLY A 62 -19.32 6.78 -7.57
CA GLY A 62 -19.51 7.97 -6.73
C GLY A 62 -18.46 9.06 -6.96
N ASN A 63 -17.43 8.80 -7.77
CA ASN A 63 -16.26 9.67 -7.97
C ASN A 63 -15.64 10.17 -6.66
N ASP A 64 -15.58 9.29 -5.66
CA ASP A 64 -15.02 9.59 -4.35
C ASP A 64 -14.11 8.43 -3.89
N TYR A 65 -12.82 8.72 -3.75
CA TYR A 65 -11.78 7.78 -3.32
C TYR A 65 -11.16 8.16 -1.98
N THR A 66 -11.74 9.13 -1.28
CA THR A 66 -11.12 9.74 -0.10
C THR A 66 -10.97 8.79 1.08
N THR A 67 -11.82 7.77 1.18
CA THR A 67 -11.81 6.82 2.30
C THR A 67 -11.37 5.41 1.93
N ILE A 68 -11.18 5.11 0.65
CA ILE A 68 -10.87 3.74 0.20
C ILE A 68 -9.53 3.23 0.76
N GLY A 69 -8.59 4.12 1.05
CA GLY A 69 -7.31 3.76 1.67
C GLY A 69 -7.48 3.21 3.10
N ILE A 70 -8.47 3.69 3.83
CA ILE A 70 -8.81 3.15 5.16
C ILE A 70 -9.27 1.69 5.03
N ASP A 71 -10.14 1.42 4.08
CA ASP A 71 -10.60 0.06 3.79
C ASP A 71 -9.45 -0.85 3.37
N LEU A 72 -8.54 -0.35 2.53
CA LEU A 72 -7.37 -1.11 2.07
C LEU A 72 -6.48 -1.55 3.25
N VAL A 73 -6.16 -0.62 4.13
CA VAL A 73 -5.38 -0.93 5.34
C VAL A 73 -6.12 -1.91 6.24
N ALA A 74 -7.42 -1.71 6.44
CA ALA A 74 -8.24 -2.60 7.26
C ALA A 74 -8.26 -4.03 6.71
N MET A 75 -8.37 -4.23 5.40
CA MET A 75 -8.35 -5.56 4.77
C MET A 75 -7.02 -6.27 5.03
N CYS A 76 -5.89 -5.57 4.86
CA CYS A 76 -4.56 -6.14 5.14
C CYS A 76 -4.35 -6.43 6.63
N VAL A 77 -4.73 -5.50 7.50
CA VAL A 77 -4.56 -5.64 8.96
C VAL A 77 -5.41 -6.78 9.52
N ASN A 78 -6.66 -6.93 9.06
CA ASN A 78 -7.53 -8.00 9.53
C ASN A 78 -6.92 -9.37 9.30
N ASP A 79 -6.24 -9.59 8.19
CA ASP A 79 -5.60 -10.87 7.91
C ASP A 79 -4.46 -11.18 8.87
N ILE A 80 -3.58 -10.21 9.13
CA ILE A 80 -2.42 -10.45 9.99
C ILE A 80 -2.78 -10.58 11.47
N ILE A 81 -3.79 -9.87 11.96
CA ILE A 81 -4.21 -9.98 13.36
C ILE A 81 -4.83 -11.34 13.68
N THR A 82 -5.35 -12.08 12.69
CA THR A 82 -5.80 -13.46 12.90
C THR A 82 -4.68 -14.40 13.35
N CYS A 83 -3.44 -14.04 13.02
CA CYS A 83 -2.23 -14.74 13.45
C CYS A 83 -1.65 -14.19 14.76
N GLY A 84 -2.33 -13.24 15.42
CA GLY A 84 -1.83 -12.56 16.60
C GLY A 84 -0.70 -11.56 16.33
N ALA A 85 -0.48 -11.19 15.08
CA ALA A 85 0.58 -10.28 14.70
C ALA A 85 0.21 -8.82 14.98
N LYS A 86 1.22 -8.01 15.30
CA LYS A 86 1.09 -6.57 15.44
C LYS A 86 1.34 -5.90 14.09
N PRO A 87 0.45 -5.03 13.60
CA PRO A 87 0.70 -4.25 12.39
C PRO A 87 1.93 -3.36 12.55
N LEU A 88 2.84 -3.36 11.58
CA LEU A 88 4.07 -2.59 11.61
C LEU A 88 4.20 -1.62 10.44
N TYR A 89 3.88 -2.08 9.24
CA TYR A 89 4.02 -1.27 8.01
C TYR A 89 3.04 -1.72 6.94
#